data_c9ed7c1d361fa7c1f2205f969d2f7713
#
_entry.id   c9ed7c1d361fa7c1f2205f969d2f7713
#
_cell.length_a   1.000
_cell.length_b   1.000
_cell.length_c   1.000
_cell.angle_alpha   90.00
_cell.angle_beta   90.00
_cell.angle_gamma   90.00
#
_symmetry.space_group_name_H-M   'P 1'
#
loop_
_entity.id
_entity.type
_entity.pdbx_description
1 polymer ?
#
loop_
_entity_poly.entity_id
_entity_poly.type
_entity_poly.pdbx_seq_one_letter_code
_entity_poly.pdbx_strand_id
1 'polypeptide(L)'
;MTMQDLTPIIEYFNSNDRVLMAFVFGSWAKGHAGDDSDVDVAVYIKRVEQNPEVEAEDLFSKHIQDIWADMERMMGREVDLIVLNDAAPTIAASALQGIPVVIKDRRLYLDFLLRVSGEAADYREWVESFWTIKQGYIHETSA
;
A
#
# COMPACT_ATOMS: atom_id res chain seq x y z
N MET A 1 -9.27 5.85 13.04
CA MET A 1 -9.37 4.45 12.60
C MET A 1 -8.63 3.56 13.58
N THR A 2 -9.23 2.48 13.98
CA THR A 2 -8.59 1.46 14.82
C THR A 2 -8.12 0.29 13.96
N MET A 3 -7.29 -0.58 14.51
CA MET A 3 -6.87 -1.80 13.81
C MET A 3 -8.04 -2.71 13.45
N GLN A 4 -9.13 -2.64 14.22
CA GLN A 4 -10.33 -3.42 13.93
C GLN A 4 -10.99 -2.98 12.63
N ASP A 5 -10.90 -1.70 12.31
CA ASP A 5 -11.50 -1.16 11.10
C ASP A 5 -10.76 -1.62 9.83
N LEU A 6 -9.52 -2.09 9.99
CA LEU A 6 -8.72 -2.60 8.88
C LEU A 6 -8.90 -4.09 8.64
N THR A 7 -9.55 -4.81 9.53
CA THR A 7 -9.66 -6.27 9.42
C THR A 7 -10.25 -6.73 8.07
N PRO A 8 -11.36 -6.15 7.58
CA PRO A 8 -11.88 -6.57 6.27
C PRO A 8 -10.90 -6.33 5.13
N ILE A 9 -10.15 -5.25 5.22
CA ILE A 9 -9.15 -4.89 4.20
C ILE A 9 -8.00 -5.89 4.22
N ILE A 10 -7.54 -6.24 5.40
CA ILE A 10 -6.46 -7.22 5.59
C ILE A 10 -6.88 -8.57 4.99
N GLU A 11 -8.07 -9.02 5.32
CA GLU A 11 -8.60 -10.28 4.80
C GLU A 11 -8.74 -10.24 3.28
N TYR A 12 -9.23 -9.14 2.74
CA TYR A 12 -9.41 -8.96 1.31
C TYR A 12 -8.07 -9.09 0.58
N PHE A 13 -7.05 -8.36 1.03
CA PHE A 13 -5.75 -8.39 0.38
C PHE A 13 -5.01 -9.71 0.59
N ASN A 14 -5.19 -10.35 1.74
CA ASN A 14 -4.62 -11.68 1.95
C ASN A 14 -5.20 -12.70 0.98
N SER A 15 -6.47 -12.55 0.61
CA SER A 15 -7.15 -13.46 -0.29
C SER A 15 -6.92 -13.13 -1.77
N ASN A 16 -6.38 -11.96 -2.07
CA ASN A 16 -6.16 -11.53 -3.45
C ASN A 16 -4.72 -11.85 -3.86
N ASP A 17 -4.56 -12.92 -4.62
CA ASP A 17 -3.25 -13.44 -5.03
C ASP A 17 -2.45 -12.46 -5.89
N ARG A 18 -3.11 -11.48 -6.46
CA ARG A 18 -2.44 -10.51 -7.33
C ARG A 18 -1.80 -9.35 -6.56
N VAL A 19 -2.23 -9.12 -5.33
CA VAL A 19 -1.66 -8.08 -4.49
C VAL A 19 -0.49 -8.65 -3.70
N LEU A 20 0.69 -8.11 -3.88
CA LEU A 20 1.90 -8.56 -3.19
C LEU A 20 2.16 -7.78 -1.92
N MET A 21 1.78 -6.53 -1.88
CA MET A 21 1.81 -5.72 -0.65
C MET A 21 0.82 -4.56 -0.77
N ALA A 22 0.33 -4.09 0.36
CA ALA A 22 -0.62 -3.00 0.42
C ALA A 22 -0.41 -2.19 1.69
N PHE A 23 -0.68 -0.89 1.61
CA PHE A 23 -0.49 0.06 2.69
C PHE A 23 -1.67 1.01 2.75
N VAL A 24 -2.06 1.39 3.97
CA VAL A 24 -2.96 2.53 4.21
C VAL A 24 -2.08 3.68 4.68
N PHE A 25 -2.21 4.83 4.05
CA PHE A 25 -1.37 5.97 4.37
C PHE A 25 -2.19 7.27 4.41
N GLY A 26 -1.52 8.40 4.51
CA GLY A 26 -2.16 9.69 4.58
C GLY A 26 -2.84 9.94 5.93
N SER A 27 -3.96 10.68 5.91
CA SER A 27 -4.63 11.10 7.14
C SER A 27 -5.14 9.93 7.98
N TRP A 28 -5.56 8.85 7.34
CA TRP A 28 -6.03 7.66 8.06
C TRP A 28 -4.92 6.98 8.84
N ALA A 29 -3.73 6.87 8.25
CA ALA A 29 -2.59 6.27 8.94
C ALA A 29 -2.10 7.14 10.09
N LYS A 30 -2.30 8.45 10.00
CA LYS A 30 -1.88 9.41 11.02
C LYS A 30 -2.92 9.65 12.10
N GLY A 31 -4.09 9.03 11.99
CA GLY A 31 -5.16 9.20 12.96
C GLY A 31 -5.89 10.55 12.88
N HIS A 32 -5.74 11.26 11.77
CA HIS A 32 -6.35 12.58 11.57
C HIS A 32 -7.60 12.54 10.68
N ALA A 33 -8.06 11.33 10.31
CA ALA A 33 -9.18 11.19 9.40
C ALA A 33 -10.50 11.56 10.10
N GLY A 34 -11.26 12.43 9.45
CA GLY A 34 -12.66 12.66 9.80
C GLY A 34 -13.57 11.67 9.08
N ASP A 35 -14.87 11.74 9.34
CA ASP A 35 -15.83 10.81 8.74
C ASP A 35 -15.90 10.92 7.21
N ASP A 36 -15.58 12.09 6.67
CA ASP A 36 -15.63 12.36 5.25
C ASP A 36 -14.27 12.28 4.56
N SER A 37 -13.23 11.89 5.28
CA SER A 37 -11.88 11.81 4.71
C SER A 37 -11.76 10.64 3.75
N ASP A 38 -11.10 10.85 2.61
CA ASP A 38 -10.74 9.79 1.69
C ASP A 38 -9.72 8.87 2.33
N VAL A 39 -9.77 7.60 1.97
CA VAL A 39 -8.80 6.62 2.42
C VAL A 39 -7.73 6.46 1.34
N ASP A 40 -6.49 6.70 1.69
CA ASP A 40 -5.36 6.51 0.77
C ASP A 40 -4.82 5.10 0.92
N VAL A 41 -4.92 4.31 -0.13
CA VAL A 41 -4.47 2.91 -0.16
C VAL A 41 -3.48 2.75 -1.29
N ALA A 42 -2.35 2.15 -1.00
CA ALA A 42 -1.33 1.84 -1.99
C ALA A 42 -1.17 0.34 -2.13
N VAL A 43 -1.10 -0.15 -3.35
CA VAL A 43 -0.95 -1.57 -3.64
C VAL A 43 0.18 -1.81 -4.63
N TYR A 44 0.92 -2.89 -4.43
CA TYR A 44 1.85 -3.41 -5.42
C TYR A 44 1.23 -4.66 -6.02
N ILE A 45 1.00 -4.64 -7.31
CA ILE A 45 0.28 -5.68 -8.03
C ILE A 45 1.26 -6.55 -8.80
N LYS A 46 1.10 -7.86 -8.66
CA LYS A 46 1.88 -8.82 -9.42
C LYS A 46 1.54 -8.68 -10.90
N ARG A 47 2.56 -8.41 -11.71
CA ARG A 47 2.40 -8.44 -13.16
C ARG A 47 2.51 -9.88 -13.61
N VAL A 48 1.49 -10.34 -14.31
CA VAL A 48 1.50 -11.67 -14.89
C VAL A 48 2.00 -11.53 -16.32
N GLU A 49 3.12 -12.17 -16.62
CA GLU A 49 3.59 -12.27 -17.98
C GLU A 49 2.62 -13.18 -18.72
N GLN A 50 1.87 -12.58 -19.62
CA GLN A 50 0.76 -13.25 -20.22
C GLN A 50 1.01 -13.67 -21.65
N ASN A 51 0.18 -14.59 -22.08
CA ASN A 51 -0.09 -14.88 -23.46
C ASN A 51 -0.07 -13.60 -24.29
N PRO A 52 0.77 -13.49 -25.34
CA PRO A 52 0.88 -12.27 -26.14
C PRO A 52 -0.40 -11.88 -26.88
N GLU A 53 -1.40 -12.74 -26.89
CA GLU A 53 -2.68 -12.43 -27.50
C GLU A 53 -3.58 -11.55 -26.61
N VAL A 54 -3.25 -11.42 -25.32
CA VAL A 54 -3.99 -10.58 -24.39
C VAL A 54 -3.08 -9.43 -23.99
N GLU A 55 -3.54 -8.21 -24.17
CA GLU A 55 -2.77 -7.05 -23.75
C GLU A 55 -2.66 -7.07 -22.22
N ALA A 56 -1.45 -7.27 -21.73
CA ALA A 56 -1.17 -7.38 -20.30
C ALA A 56 -1.60 -6.12 -19.56
N GLU A 57 -1.53 -4.95 -20.22
CA GLU A 57 -1.93 -3.68 -19.63
C GLU A 57 -3.44 -3.60 -19.40
N ASP A 58 -4.26 -4.18 -20.29
CA ASP A 58 -5.70 -4.19 -20.10
C ASP A 58 -6.12 -5.03 -18.92
N LEU A 59 -5.49 -6.18 -18.72
CA LEU A 59 -5.74 -7.02 -17.54
C LEU A 59 -5.28 -6.32 -16.28
N PHE A 60 -4.13 -5.68 -16.32
CA PHE A 60 -3.59 -4.95 -15.17
C PHE A 60 -4.54 -3.82 -14.76
N SER A 61 -5.01 -3.04 -15.72
CA SER A 61 -5.96 -1.96 -15.48
C SER A 61 -7.28 -2.48 -14.92
N LYS A 62 -7.75 -3.59 -15.43
CA LYS A 62 -8.99 -4.21 -14.94
C LYS A 62 -8.85 -4.64 -13.48
N HIS A 63 -7.73 -5.24 -13.12
CA HIS A 63 -7.50 -5.64 -11.73
C HIS A 63 -7.45 -4.45 -10.80
N ILE A 64 -6.84 -3.35 -11.22
CA ILE A 64 -6.80 -2.11 -10.44
C ILE A 64 -8.21 -1.59 -10.23
N GLN A 65 -9.01 -1.55 -11.29
CA GLN A 65 -10.40 -1.08 -11.19
C GLN A 65 -11.24 -1.97 -10.28
N ASP A 66 -11.06 -3.28 -10.36
CA ASP A 66 -11.77 -4.23 -9.50
C ASP A 66 -11.42 -4.01 -8.03
N ILE A 67 -10.13 -3.85 -7.73
CA ILE A 67 -9.65 -3.59 -6.37
C ILE A 67 -10.23 -2.27 -5.87
N TRP A 68 -10.18 -1.24 -6.69
CA TRP A 68 -10.68 0.08 -6.32
C TRP A 68 -12.16 0.01 -5.96
N ALA A 69 -12.96 -0.59 -6.82
CA ALA A 69 -14.40 -0.74 -6.58
C ALA A 69 -14.69 -1.57 -5.32
N ASP A 70 -13.94 -2.65 -5.13
CA ASP A 70 -14.08 -3.50 -3.94
C ASP A 70 -13.75 -2.71 -2.66
N MET A 71 -12.68 -1.91 -2.70
CA MET A 71 -12.27 -1.12 -1.55
C MET A 71 -13.31 -0.06 -1.20
N GLU A 72 -13.84 0.65 -2.19
CA GLU A 72 -14.87 1.66 -1.93
C GLU A 72 -16.14 1.04 -1.37
N ARG A 73 -16.51 -0.13 -1.87
CA ARG A 73 -17.67 -0.86 -1.34
C ARG A 73 -17.46 -1.27 0.11
N MET A 74 -16.29 -1.83 0.43
CA MET A 74 -15.99 -2.30 1.79
C MET A 74 -15.84 -1.16 2.78
N MET A 75 -15.23 -0.05 2.35
CA MET A 75 -15.00 1.10 3.23
C MET A 75 -16.21 2.01 3.36
N GLY A 76 -17.13 1.96 2.40
CA GLY A 76 -18.29 2.86 2.39
C GLY A 76 -17.93 4.32 2.17
N ARG A 77 -16.81 4.59 1.52
CA ARG A 77 -16.31 5.95 1.25
C ARG A 77 -15.38 5.95 0.06
N GLU A 78 -15.00 7.14 -0.39
CA GLU A 78 -14.06 7.27 -1.48
C GLU A 78 -12.67 6.78 -1.07
N VAL A 79 -12.02 6.08 -1.97
CA VAL A 79 -10.68 5.54 -1.78
C VAL A 79 -9.79 6.08 -2.87
N ASP A 80 -8.64 6.63 -2.49
CA ASP A 80 -7.58 6.96 -3.42
C ASP A 80 -6.65 5.76 -3.52
N LEU A 81 -6.71 5.06 -4.64
CA LEU A 81 -5.88 3.88 -4.87
C LEU A 81 -4.65 4.26 -5.67
N ILE A 82 -3.49 4.01 -5.08
CA ILE A 82 -2.20 4.26 -5.71
C ILE A 82 -1.57 2.92 -6.07
N VAL A 83 -1.10 2.79 -7.30
CA VAL A 83 -0.38 1.59 -7.74
C VAL A 83 1.11 1.85 -7.58
N LEU A 84 1.75 1.10 -6.69
CA LEU A 84 3.16 1.31 -6.36
C LEU A 84 4.11 0.90 -7.49
N ASN A 85 3.68 0.01 -8.37
CA ASN A 85 4.51 -0.51 -9.44
C ASN A 85 5.24 0.59 -10.23
N ASP A 86 4.52 1.67 -10.53
CA ASP A 86 5.04 2.76 -11.34
C ASP A 86 4.88 4.12 -10.67
N ALA A 87 4.72 4.15 -9.36
CA ALA A 87 4.50 5.40 -8.63
C ALA A 87 5.77 6.25 -8.58
N ALA A 88 5.56 7.58 -8.56
CA ALA A 88 6.67 8.50 -8.35
C ALA A 88 7.31 8.25 -6.97
N PRO A 89 8.64 8.46 -6.83
CA PRO A 89 9.35 8.16 -5.58
C PRO A 89 8.77 8.83 -4.35
N THR A 90 8.31 10.07 -4.48
CA THR A 90 7.73 10.81 -3.35
C THR A 90 6.43 10.20 -2.88
N ILE A 91 5.60 9.74 -3.81
CA ILE A 91 4.32 9.09 -3.48
C ILE A 91 4.60 7.71 -2.87
N ALA A 92 5.52 6.97 -3.47
CA ALA A 92 5.90 5.65 -2.96
C ALA A 92 6.48 5.76 -1.54
N ALA A 93 7.32 6.76 -1.28
CA ALA A 93 7.87 7.00 0.04
C ALA A 93 6.77 7.28 1.08
N SER A 94 5.80 8.12 0.73
CA SER A 94 4.66 8.39 1.61
C SER A 94 3.87 7.13 1.94
N ALA A 95 3.61 6.30 0.94
CA ALA A 95 2.88 5.05 1.12
C ALA A 95 3.63 4.09 2.04
N LEU A 96 4.93 3.94 1.83
CA LEU A 96 5.77 3.05 2.63
C LEU A 96 5.88 3.48 4.08
N GLN A 97 5.66 4.76 4.38
CA GLN A 97 5.61 5.27 5.75
C GLN A 97 4.26 5.03 6.43
N GLY A 98 3.28 4.54 5.68
CA GLY A 98 1.95 4.26 6.21
C GLY A 98 1.87 2.94 6.97
N ILE A 99 0.65 2.47 7.18
CA ILE A 99 0.38 1.23 7.88
C ILE A 99 0.41 0.08 6.88
N PRO A 100 1.32 -0.89 7.03
CA PRO A 100 1.33 -2.04 6.14
C PRO A 100 0.13 -2.93 6.44
N VAL A 101 -0.68 -3.18 5.43
CA VAL A 101 -1.85 -4.05 5.53
C VAL A 101 -1.45 -5.49 5.22
N VAL A 102 -0.66 -5.70 4.18
CA VAL A 102 -0.14 -7.00 3.82
C VAL A 102 1.21 -6.84 3.12
N ILE A 103 2.13 -7.71 3.47
CA ILE A 103 3.42 -7.85 2.78
C ILE A 103 3.63 -9.34 2.57
N LYS A 104 3.36 -9.83 1.37
CA LYS A 104 3.44 -11.26 1.05
C LYS A 104 4.83 -11.67 0.61
N ASP A 105 5.60 -10.74 0.03
CA ASP A 105 6.94 -10.98 -0.47
C ASP A 105 7.88 -10.00 0.23
N ARG A 106 8.57 -10.48 1.25
CA ARG A 106 9.47 -9.66 2.05
C ARG A 106 10.63 -9.13 1.23
N ARG A 107 11.16 -9.93 0.33
CA ARG A 107 12.29 -9.51 -0.51
C ARG A 107 11.89 -8.39 -1.45
N LEU A 108 10.73 -8.50 -2.07
CA LEU A 108 10.19 -7.45 -2.90
C LEU A 108 10.03 -6.16 -2.10
N TYR A 109 9.49 -6.25 -0.91
CA TYR A 109 9.30 -5.10 -0.04
C TYR A 109 10.63 -4.42 0.28
N LEU A 110 11.65 -5.19 0.67
CA LEU A 110 12.95 -4.64 1.01
C LEU A 110 13.66 -4.03 -0.19
N ASP A 111 13.60 -4.68 -1.34
CA ASP A 111 14.18 -4.16 -2.58
C ASP A 111 13.49 -2.86 -3.00
N PHE A 112 12.17 -2.82 -2.89
CA PHE A 112 11.38 -1.64 -3.20
C PHE A 112 11.71 -0.49 -2.26
N LEU A 113 11.81 -0.78 -0.97
CA LEU A 113 12.18 0.19 0.04
C LEU A 113 13.55 0.81 -0.24
N LEU A 114 14.54 -0.01 -0.56
CA LEU A 114 15.88 0.47 -0.87
C LEU A 114 15.89 1.34 -2.13
N ARG A 115 15.18 0.93 -3.16
CA ARG A 115 15.10 1.70 -4.40
C ARG A 115 14.45 3.06 -4.17
N VAL A 116 13.31 3.08 -3.50
CA VAL A 116 12.57 4.32 -3.24
C VAL A 116 13.37 5.26 -2.36
N SER A 117 14.03 4.75 -1.32
CA SER A 117 14.84 5.58 -0.44
C SER A 117 16.06 6.16 -1.16
N GLY A 118 16.64 5.42 -2.11
CA GLY A 118 17.75 5.91 -2.92
C GLY A 118 17.34 6.99 -3.91
N GLU A 119 16.08 7.01 -4.32
CA GLU A 119 15.52 8.00 -5.24
C GLU A 119 14.88 9.20 -4.52
N ALA A 120 14.69 9.10 -3.21
CA ALA A 120 14.08 10.16 -2.42
C ALA A 120 15.06 11.35 -2.26
N ALA A 121 14.50 12.56 -2.15
CA ALA A 121 15.30 13.77 -2.12
C ALA A 121 16.25 13.84 -0.93
N ASP A 122 15.88 13.27 0.20
CA ASP A 122 16.73 13.22 1.40
C ASP A 122 16.68 11.80 1.96
N TYR A 123 17.63 11.00 1.53
CA TYR A 123 17.73 9.61 1.90
C TYR A 123 17.78 9.41 3.42
N ARG A 124 18.66 10.17 4.08
CA ARG A 124 18.87 9.98 5.53
C ARG A 124 17.60 10.32 6.32
N GLU A 125 17.02 11.47 6.05
CA GLU A 125 15.82 11.90 6.74
C GLU A 125 14.67 10.95 6.51
N TRP A 126 14.52 10.46 5.28
CA TRP A 126 13.48 9.52 4.93
C TRP A 126 13.63 8.21 5.71
N VAL A 127 14.85 7.68 5.76
CA VAL A 127 15.14 6.43 6.47
C VAL A 127 14.86 6.59 7.97
N GLU A 128 15.29 7.68 8.57
CA GLU A 128 15.03 7.95 9.98
C GLU A 128 13.53 8.03 10.27
N SER A 129 12.79 8.73 9.44
CA SER A 129 11.34 8.83 9.58
C SER A 129 10.67 7.47 9.46
N PHE A 130 11.09 6.67 8.48
CA PHE A 130 10.58 5.33 8.28
C PHE A 130 10.82 4.44 9.50
N TRP A 131 12.04 4.44 10.02
CA TRP A 131 12.38 3.63 11.18
C TRP A 131 11.59 4.05 12.41
N THR A 132 11.42 5.33 12.64
CA THR A 132 10.65 5.84 13.76
C THR A 132 9.22 5.32 13.73
N ILE A 133 8.58 5.37 12.56
CA ILE A 133 7.21 4.88 12.39
C ILE A 133 7.14 3.37 12.58
N LYS A 134 8.03 2.62 11.94
CA LYS A 134 8.01 1.15 11.98
C LYS A 134 8.36 0.60 13.36
N GLN A 135 9.25 1.26 14.09
CA GLN A 135 9.56 0.85 15.46
C GLN A 135 8.35 0.99 16.38
N GLY A 136 7.54 2.02 16.19
CA GLY A 136 6.30 2.17 16.94
C GLY A 136 5.37 0.97 16.78
N TYR A 137 5.22 0.46 15.57
CA TYR A 137 4.39 -0.72 15.32
C TYR A 137 5.03 -2.02 15.81
N ILE A 138 6.35 -2.16 15.64
CA ILE A 138 7.09 -3.36 16.06
C ILE A 138 7.07 -3.51 17.57
N HIS A 139 7.21 -2.41 18.32
CA HIS A 139 7.17 -2.46 19.78
C HIS A 139 5.85 -2.98 20.32
N GLU A 140 4.74 -2.68 19.67
CA GLU A 140 3.44 -3.18 20.08
C GLU A 140 3.30 -4.68 19.87
N THR A 141 4.05 -5.25 18.92
CA THR A 141 3.95 -6.66 18.57
C THR A 141 5.02 -7.53 19.21
N SER A 142 6.13 -6.94 19.66
CA SER A 142 7.28 -7.68 20.21
C SER A 142 7.39 -7.66 21.72
N ALA A 143 6.37 -7.15 22.36
CA ALA A 143 6.35 -7.05 23.83
C ALA A 143 6.40 -8.42 24.53
#